data_c1243975fd5a6821711b502a07420366
#
_entry.id   c1243975fd5a6821711b502a07420366
#
_cell.length_a   1.000
_cell.length_b   1.000
_cell.length_c   1.000
_cell.angle_alpha   90.00
_cell.angle_beta   90.00
_cell.angle_gamma   90.00
#
_symmetry.space_group_name_H-M   'P 1'
#
loop_
_entity.id
_entity.type
_entity.pdbx_description
1 polymer ?
#
loop_
_entity_poly.entity_id
_entity_poly.type
_entity_poly.pdbx_seq_one_letter_code
_entity_poly.pdbx_strand_id
1 'polypeptide(L)'
;MKKKYVLFDFDGVIADTEESNSHYLGLALKEFGVELTEKDKQRLIGTHDQELLIEFLSRAPRKVTVEQLTRRRKELGNTYENGNIAPIPGIVPLIQGLRQSGVKTALVSSTATRLIIMGLNRMQMTDLFDVIVCGDMCAERKPDPECYLKAMGLLGAVPQECLVFEDSSVGIHAAKQAGIEVAAFTGSGNGQDVSEADYVVSSYEERRA
;
A
#
# COMPACT_ATOMS: atom_id res chain seq x y z
N MET A 1 -23.61 -8.78 8.93
CA MET A 1 -23.65 -9.84 7.88
C MET A 1 -22.29 -10.52 7.85
N LYS A 2 -22.18 -11.83 7.61
CA LYS A 2 -20.86 -12.49 7.53
C LYS A 2 -20.17 -12.08 6.23
N LYS A 3 -18.94 -11.56 6.29
CA LYS A 3 -18.16 -11.17 5.10
C LYS A 3 -17.75 -12.44 4.34
N LYS A 4 -17.91 -12.41 3.02
CA LYS A 4 -17.55 -13.50 2.10
C LYS A 4 -16.29 -13.19 1.30
N TYR A 5 -15.94 -11.91 1.22
CA TYR A 5 -14.82 -11.38 0.44
C TYR A 5 -14.01 -10.42 1.29
N VAL A 6 -12.69 -10.59 1.29
CA VAL A 6 -11.77 -9.66 1.94
C VAL A 6 -10.76 -9.18 0.91
N LEU A 7 -10.68 -7.86 0.75
CA LEU A 7 -9.79 -7.19 -0.18
C LEU A 7 -8.68 -6.52 0.62
N PHE A 8 -7.46 -6.67 0.20
CA PHE A 8 -6.29 -6.12 0.88
C PHE A 8 -5.58 -5.14 -0.04
N ASP A 9 -5.22 -3.96 0.46
CA ASP A 9 -4.14 -3.20 -0.15
C ASP A 9 -2.82 -3.96 0.01
N PHE A 10 -1.77 -3.52 -0.67
CA PHE A 10 -0.46 -4.19 -0.62
C PHE A 10 0.52 -3.45 0.28
N ASP A 11 0.84 -2.20 -0.06
CA ASP A 11 1.87 -1.42 0.61
C ASP A 11 1.37 -0.97 1.99
N GLY A 12 2.08 -1.30 3.06
CA GLY A 12 1.67 -0.97 4.43
C GLY A 12 0.56 -1.86 5.01
N VAL A 13 -0.04 -2.78 4.21
CA VAL A 13 -1.09 -3.72 4.64
C VAL A 13 -0.61 -5.17 4.57
N ILE A 14 -0.09 -5.61 3.43
CA ILE A 14 0.47 -6.95 3.24
C ILE A 14 1.97 -6.94 3.46
N ALA A 15 2.66 -5.95 2.90
CA ALA A 15 4.10 -5.82 2.98
C ALA A 15 4.50 -4.47 3.56
N ASP A 16 5.49 -4.50 4.45
CA ASP A 16 6.16 -3.28 4.91
C ASP A 16 7.13 -2.83 3.82
N THR A 17 6.71 -1.83 3.06
CA THR A 17 7.49 -1.26 1.95
C THR A 17 8.02 0.14 2.25
N GLU A 18 7.61 0.75 3.35
CA GLU A 18 7.88 2.16 3.68
C GLU A 18 9.38 2.44 3.89
N GLU A 19 10.08 1.61 4.68
CA GLU A 19 11.51 1.80 4.92
C GLU A 19 12.30 1.74 3.61
N SER A 20 12.00 0.77 2.75
CA SER A 20 12.67 0.59 1.47
C SER A 20 12.34 1.72 0.48
N ASN A 21 11.09 2.17 0.43
CA ASN A 21 10.67 3.31 -0.39
C ASN A 21 11.40 4.59 0.03
N SER A 22 11.46 4.86 1.33
CA SER A 22 12.18 6.01 1.91
C SER A 22 13.68 5.93 1.63
N HIS A 23 14.28 4.73 1.66
CA HIS A 23 15.69 4.51 1.34
C HIS A 23 16.03 4.95 -0.09
N TYR A 24 15.30 4.44 -1.12
CA TYR A 24 15.58 4.81 -2.53
C TYR A 24 15.29 6.28 -2.80
N LEU A 25 14.30 6.87 -2.14
CA LEU A 25 14.02 8.29 -2.23
C LEU A 25 15.16 9.12 -1.63
N GLY A 26 15.66 8.71 -0.46
CA GLY A 26 16.82 9.34 0.18
C GLY A 26 18.09 9.28 -0.67
N LEU A 27 18.35 8.14 -1.33
CA LEU A 27 19.47 8.01 -2.27
C LEU A 27 19.34 8.98 -3.45
N ALA A 28 18.14 9.10 -4.04
CA ALA A 28 17.90 10.01 -5.15
C ALA A 28 18.07 11.48 -4.74
N LEU A 29 17.53 11.87 -3.57
CA LEU A 29 17.70 13.22 -3.03
C LEU A 29 19.17 13.56 -2.77
N LYS A 30 19.95 12.62 -2.22
CA LYS A 30 21.38 12.79 -1.98
C LYS A 30 22.17 13.04 -3.27
N GLU A 31 21.84 12.36 -4.37
CA GLU A 31 22.48 12.63 -5.66
C GLU A 31 22.14 14.02 -6.23
N PHE A 32 21.00 14.58 -5.85
CA PHE A 32 20.66 15.97 -6.17
C PHE A 32 21.21 16.99 -5.16
N GLY A 33 22.05 16.54 -4.22
CA GLY A 33 22.71 17.40 -3.23
C GLY A 33 21.84 17.74 -2.03
N VAL A 34 20.76 16.97 -1.79
CA VAL A 34 19.89 17.13 -0.62
C VAL A 34 20.18 16.02 0.38
N GLU A 35 20.76 16.36 1.52
CA GLU A 35 20.93 15.45 2.64
C GLU A 35 19.73 15.54 3.58
N LEU A 36 19.14 14.38 3.90
CA LEU A 36 18.02 14.28 4.82
C LEU A 36 18.51 14.14 6.26
N THR A 37 17.98 14.98 7.14
CA THR A 37 18.11 14.80 8.59
C THR A 37 17.22 13.65 9.07
N GLU A 38 17.43 13.16 10.30
CA GLU A 38 16.54 12.15 10.90
C GLU A 38 15.09 12.64 10.99
N LYS A 39 14.89 13.95 11.24
CA LYS A 39 13.57 14.57 11.23
C LYS A 39 12.93 14.56 9.83
N ASP A 40 13.73 14.78 8.78
CA ASP A 40 13.23 14.71 7.40
C ASP A 40 12.84 13.27 7.04
N LYS A 41 13.62 12.26 7.45
CA LYS A 41 13.30 10.85 7.23
C LYS A 41 11.98 10.46 7.89
N GLN A 42 11.74 10.92 9.13
CA GLN A 42 10.46 10.69 9.82
C GLN A 42 9.28 11.31 9.08
N ARG A 43 9.45 12.49 8.45
CA ARG A 43 8.41 13.14 7.64
C ARG A 43 8.15 12.44 6.31
N LEU A 44 9.08 11.63 5.84
CA LEU A 44 8.92 10.84 4.60
C LEU A 44 8.14 9.55 4.79
N ILE A 45 8.07 9.04 6.02
CA ILE A 45 7.35 7.79 6.31
C ILE A 45 5.86 8.01 6.04
N GLY A 46 5.29 7.15 5.20
CA GLY A 46 3.86 7.18 4.89
C GLY A 46 3.38 8.39 4.09
N THR A 47 4.28 9.23 3.58
CA THR A 47 3.86 10.42 2.84
C THR A 47 4.20 10.31 1.35
N HIS A 48 3.20 10.56 0.51
CA HIS A 48 3.34 10.78 -0.93
C HIS A 48 3.14 12.26 -1.27
N ASP A 49 3.34 13.14 -0.28
CA ASP A 49 3.10 14.56 -0.39
C ASP A 49 4.08 15.23 -1.37
N GLN A 50 3.56 15.73 -2.47
CA GLN A 50 4.35 16.46 -3.46
C GLN A 50 4.92 17.75 -2.89
N GLU A 51 4.23 18.43 -1.96
CA GLU A 51 4.69 19.67 -1.34
C GLU A 51 5.94 19.40 -0.50
N LEU A 52 5.96 18.28 0.23
CA LEU A 52 7.14 17.86 0.99
C LEU A 52 8.33 17.57 0.07
N LEU A 53 8.10 16.90 -1.06
CA LEU A 53 9.18 16.66 -2.03
C LEU A 53 9.70 17.96 -2.65
N ILE A 54 8.81 18.93 -2.93
CA ILE A 54 9.20 20.26 -3.42
C ILE A 54 10.01 21.01 -2.35
N GLU A 55 9.60 20.94 -1.07
CA GLU A 55 10.36 21.53 0.05
C GLU A 55 11.79 20.95 0.10
N PHE A 56 11.95 19.64 0.03
CA PHE A 56 13.28 19.02 0.04
C PHE A 56 14.11 19.42 -1.18
N LEU A 57 13.51 19.42 -2.37
CA LEU A 57 14.19 19.81 -3.60
C LEU A 57 14.57 21.30 -3.63
N SER A 58 13.90 22.15 -2.85
CA SER A 58 14.30 23.56 -2.70
C SER A 58 15.69 23.74 -2.06
N ARG A 59 16.20 22.72 -1.35
CA ARG A 59 17.54 22.69 -0.74
C ARG A 59 18.63 22.26 -1.73
N ALA A 60 18.25 21.78 -2.91
CA ALA A 60 19.21 21.33 -3.92
C ALA A 60 20.01 22.52 -4.49
N PRO A 61 21.33 22.37 -4.79
CA PRO A 61 22.15 23.44 -5.33
C PRO A 61 21.75 23.89 -6.75
N ARG A 62 20.90 23.11 -7.40
CA ARG A 62 20.33 23.38 -8.74
C ARG A 62 18.84 23.07 -8.77
N LYS A 63 18.10 23.70 -9.68
CA LYS A 63 16.68 23.41 -9.84
C LYS A 63 16.47 21.97 -10.30
N VAL A 64 15.73 21.20 -9.52
CA VAL A 64 15.32 19.81 -9.78
C VAL A 64 13.81 19.72 -9.67
N THR A 65 13.16 19.00 -10.59
CA THR A 65 11.72 18.76 -10.54
C THR A 65 11.40 17.43 -9.83
N VAL A 66 10.17 17.32 -9.31
CA VAL A 66 9.68 16.07 -8.71
C VAL A 66 9.72 14.91 -9.71
N GLU A 67 9.48 15.19 -11.01
CA GLU A 67 9.58 14.19 -12.07
C GLU A 67 11.00 13.66 -12.24
N GLN A 68 12.01 14.55 -12.20
CA GLN A 68 13.43 14.15 -12.27
C GLN A 68 13.81 13.30 -11.05
N LEU A 69 13.36 13.69 -9.86
CA LEU A 69 13.58 12.92 -8.62
C LEU A 69 12.93 11.53 -8.74
N THR A 70 11.67 11.47 -9.15
CA THR A 70 10.94 10.20 -9.29
C THR A 70 11.57 9.27 -10.31
N ARG A 71 12.00 9.82 -11.47
CA ARG A 71 12.73 9.04 -12.48
C ARG A 71 14.03 8.49 -11.90
N ARG A 72 14.82 9.35 -11.23
CA ARG A 72 16.11 8.93 -10.68
C ARG A 72 15.95 7.87 -9.58
N ARG A 73 14.96 8.04 -8.71
CA ARG A 73 14.61 7.01 -7.72
C ARG A 73 14.36 5.64 -8.36
N LYS A 74 13.60 5.61 -9.47
CA LYS A 74 13.31 4.36 -10.20
C LYS A 74 14.55 3.73 -10.83
N GLU A 75 15.52 4.55 -11.27
CA GLU A 75 16.78 4.08 -11.84
C GLU A 75 17.74 3.50 -10.79
N LEU A 76 17.71 4.01 -9.56
CA LEU A 76 18.54 3.54 -8.45
C LEU A 76 18.10 2.17 -7.93
N GLY A 77 16.86 1.83 -8.13
CA GLY A 77 16.25 0.57 -7.71
C GLY A 77 14.80 0.75 -7.30
N ASN A 78 14.17 -0.36 -6.94
CA ASN A 78 12.83 -0.32 -6.38
C ASN A 78 12.68 -1.34 -5.25
N THR A 79 11.76 -1.04 -4.37
CA THR A 79 11.44 -1.84 -3.19
C THR A 79 11.16 -3.30 -3.53
N TYR A 80 10.44 -3.55 -4.61
CA TYR A 80 9.96 -4.88 -4.99
C TYR A 80 11.05 -5.76 -5.62
N GLU A 81 12.01 -5.16 -6.33
CA GLU A 81 13.13 -5.88 -6.95
C GLU A 81 14.31 -6.05 -6.01
N ASN A 82 14.72 -4.97 -5.36
CA ASN A 82 15.99 -4.86 -4.68
C ASN A 82 15.85 -4.65 -3.17
N GLY A 83 14.68 -4.17 -2.70
CA GLY A 83 14.43 -3.92 -1.29
C GLY A 83 14.27 -5.18 -0.46
N ASN A 84 14.34 -5.03 0.85
CA ASN A 84 13.97 -6.08 1.79
C ASN A 84 12.46 -6.05 1.99
N ILE A 85 11.73 -6.80 1.14
CA ILE A 85 10.28 -6.90 1.24
C ILE A 85 9.90 -8.15 2.03
N ALA A 86 9.11 -7.98 3.08
CA ALA A 86 8.62 -9.07 3.92
C ALA A 86 7.13 -8.88 4.22
N PRO A 87 6.38 -9.98 4.42
CA PRO A 87 5.00 -9.89 4.89
C PRO A 87 4.93 -9.24 6.28
N ILE A 88 3.93 -8.39 6.49
CA ILE A 88 3.64 -7.86 7.82
C ILE A 88 3.32 -9.02 8.77
N PRO A 89 3.85 -9.04 10.01
CA PRO A 89 3.62 -10.11 10.96
C PRO A 89 2.13 -10.42 11.16
N GLY A 90 1.77 -11.70 11.07
CA GLY A 90 0.39 -12.17 11.22
C GLY A 90 -0.47 -12.14 9.95
N ILE A 91 -0.08 -11.44 8.87
CA ILE A 91 -0.93 -11.31 7.67
C ILE A 91 -1.10 -12.64 6.94
N VAL A 92 -0.04 -13.44 6.82
CA VAL A 92 -0.12 -14.74 6.13
C VAL A 92 -1.10 -15.71 6.83
N PRO A 93 -0.97 -15.97 8.14
CA PRO A 93 -1.95 -16.81 8.83
C PRO A 93 -3.38 -16.24 8.81
N LEU A 94 -3.55 -14.91 8.85
CA LEU A 94 -4.87 -14.29 8.69
C LEU A 94 -5.51 -14.65 7.35
N ILE A 95 -4.80 -14.43 6.24
CA ILE A 95 -5.31 -14.73 4.89
C ILE A 95 -5.61 -16.23 4.74
N GLN A 96 -4.71 -17.08 5.21
CA GLN A 96 -4.90 -18.55 5.18
C GLN A 96 -6.14 -18.98 5.98
N GLY A 97 -6.36 -18.43 7.17
CA GLY A 97 -7.53 -18.70 8.01
C GLY A 97 -8.84 -18.24 7.36
N LEU A 98 -8.84 -17.07 6.72
CA LEU A 98 -9.99 -16.60 5.93
C LEU A 98 -10.33 -17.56 4.80
N ARG A 99 -9.34 -18.00 4.02
CA ARG A 99 -9.53 -18.93 2.90
C ARG A 99 -10.00 -20.30 3.36
N GLN A 100 -9.46 -20.84 4.45
CA GLN A 100 -9.92 -22.09 5.07
C GLN A 100 -11.39 -22.00 5.53
N SER A 101 -11.85 -20.80 5.90
CA SER A 101 -13.25 -20.53 6.27
C SER A 101 -14.16 -20.27 5.05
N GLY A 102 -13.65 -20.45 3.81
CA GLY A 102 -14.39 -20.26 2.57
C GLY A 102 -14.53 -18.79 2.13
N VAL A 103 -13.79 -17.87 2.76
CA VAL A 103 -13.72 -16.46 2.35
C VAL A 103 -12.77 -16.33 1.16
N LYS A 104 -13.20 -15.66 0.10
CA LYS A 104 -12.34 -15.31 -1.03
C LYS A 104 -11.54 -14.06 -0.74
N THR A 105 -10.32 -14.01 -1.24
CA THR A 105 -9.38 -12.93 -0.99
C THR A 105 -8.95 -12.25 -2.27
N ALA A 106 -8.84 -10.93 -2.25
CA ALA A 106 -8.30 -10.15 -3.36
C ALA A 106 -7.22 -9.18 -2.88
N LEU A 107 -6.31 -8.88 -3.78
CA LEU A 107 -5.33 -7.81 -3.61
C LEU A 107 -5.70 -6.65 -4.53
N VAL A 108 -5.69 -5.41 -3.99
CA VAL A 108 -6.04 -4.18 -4.73
C VAL A 108 -5.02 -3.09 -4.42
N SER A 109 -4.07 -2.86 -5.33
CA SER A 109 -2.97 -1.92 -5.13
C SER A 109 -2.92 -0.84 -6.20
N SER A 110 -2.45 0.36 -5.84
CA SER A 110 -2.13 1.44 -6.78
C SER A 110 -0.81 1.21 -7.54
N THR A 111 -0.02 0.23 -7.11
CA THR A 111 1.26 -0.14 -7.71
C THR A 111 1.04 -0.95 -9.00
N ALA A 112 1.99 -0.86 -9.95
CA ALA A 112 1.91 -1.57 -11.22
C ALA A 112 2.01 -3.09 -11.05
N THR A 113 1.28 -3.83 -11.91
CA THR A 113 1.16 -5.30 -11.89
C THR A 113 2.52 -6.01 -11.81
N ARG A 114 3.50 -5.58 -12.63
CA ARG A 114 4.83 -6.19 -12.65
C ARG A 114 5.48 -6.18 -11.26
N LEU A 115 5.36 -5.08 -10.54
CA LEU A 115 5.99 -4.90 -9.23
C LEU A 115 5.26 -5.71 -8.15
N ILE A 116 3.94 -5.70 -8.16
CA ILE A 116 3.11 -6.48 -7.22
C ILE A 116 3.39 -7.98 -7.38
N ILE A 117 3.37 -8.51 -8.61
CA ILE A 117 3.64 -9.92 -8.87
C ILE A 117 5.06 -10.29 -8.43
N MET A 118 6.03 -9.41 -8.65
CA MET A 118 7.40 -9.62 -8.18
C MET A 118 7.48 -9.69 -6.65
N GLY A 119 6.84 -8.75 -5.94
CA GLY A 119 6.79 -8.74 -4.48
C GLY A 119 6.11 -10.00 -3.92
N LEU A 120 4.95 -10.37 -4.46
CA LEU A 120 4.21 -11.57 -4.06
C LEU A 120 5.03 -12.85 -4.29
N ASN A 121 5.72 -12.98 -5.44
CA ASN A 121 6.57 -14.13 -5.72
C ASN A 121 7.73 -14.24 -4.74
N ARG A 122 8.38 -13.13 -4.40
CA ARG A 122 9.47 -13.12 -3.42
C ARG A 122 9.00 -13.53 -2.03
N MET A 123 7.78 -13.15 -1.64
CA MET A 123 7.17 -13.52 -0.38
C MET A 123 6.42 -14.87 -0.42
N GLN A 124 6.35 -15.54 -1.57
CA GLN A 124 5.62 -16.79 -1.79
C GLN A 124 4.12 -16.69 -1.43
N MET A 125 3.48 -15.57 -1.83
CA MET A 125 2.10 -15.24 -1.45
C MET A 125 1.14 -15.17 -2.67
N THR A 126 1.59 -15.46 -3.88
CA THR A 126 0.78 -15.27 -5.11
C THR A 126 -0.49 -16.13 -5.11
N ASP A 127 -0.43 -17.33 -4.54
CA ASP A 127 -1.53 -18.28 -4.44
C ASP A 127 -2.55 -17.97 -3.34
N LEU A 128 -2.28 -16.95 -2.53
CA LEU A 128 -3.17 -16.52 -1.45
C LEU A 128 -4.33 -15.64 -1.94
N PHE A 129 -4.34 -15.21 -3.20
CA PHE A 129 -5.36 -14.30 -3.74
C PHE A 129 -6.11 -14.92 -4.91
N ASP A 130 -7.45 -14.86 -4.85
CA ASP A 130 -8.33 -15.30 -5.95
C ASP A 130 -8.36 -14.25 -7.08
N VAL A 131 -8.17 -12.96 -6.74
CA VAL A 131 -8.15 -11.82 -7.65
C VAL A 131 -7.03 -10.87 -7.26
N ILE A 132 -6.32 -10.33 -8.26
CA ILE A 132 -5.32 -9.26 -8.10
C ILE A 132 -5.69 -8.14 -9.06
N VAL A 133 -5.88 -6.92 -8.53
CA VAL A 133 -6.11 -5.69 -9.30
C VAL A 133 -5.01 -4.70 -8.96
N CYS A 134 -4.32 -4.21 -9.98
CA CYS A 134 -3.19 -3.29 -9.85
C CYS A 134 -3.47 -1.95 -10.55
N GLY A 135 -2.70 -0.93 -10.21
CA GLY A 135 -2.94 0.44 -10.66
C GLY A 135 -2.85 0.64 -12.17
N ASP A 136 -2.10 -0.19 -12.88
CA ASP A 136 -2.04 -0.18 -14.36
C ASP A 136 -3.17 -0.97 -15.03
N MET A 137 -4.06 -1.57 -14.26
CA MET A 137 -5.28 -2.22 -14.72
C MET A 137 -6.51 -1.30 -14.64
N CYS A 138 -6.38 -0.10 -14.06
CA CYS A 138 -7.44 0.87 -13.84
C CYS A 138 -7.14 2.16 -14.62
N ALA A 139 -8.17 2.84 -15.11
CA ALA A 139 -8.04 4.15 -15.75
C ALA A 139 -7.73 5.21 -14.68
N GLU A 140 -8.46 5.16 -13.57
CA GLU A 140 -8.27 6.04 -12.44
C GLU A 140 -7.69 5.27 -11.23
N ARG A 141 -6.84 5.95 -10.47
CA ARG A 141 -6.22 5.40 -9.26
C ARG A 141 -6.95 5.87 -8.01
N LYS A 142 -6.70 5.21 -6.88
CA LYS A 142 -7.13 5.70 -5.57
C LYS A 142 -6.76 7.20 -5.43
N PRO A 143 -7.65 8.10 -5.02
CA PRO A 143 -8.89 7.84 -4.27
C PRO A 143 -10.12 7.46 -5.10
N ASP A 144 -10.03 7.31 -6.44
CA ASP A 144 -11.15 6.81 -7.24
C ASP A 144 -11.48 5.35 -6.87
N PRO A 145 -12.77 4.96 -6.78
CA PRO A 145 -13.18 3.62 -6.37
C PRO A 145 -12.95 2.54 -7.44
N GLU A 146 -12.52 2.88 -8.66
CA GLU A 146 -12.46 1.97 -9.82
C GLU A 146 -11.76 0.64 -9.50
N CYS A 147 -10.60 0.68 -8.82
CA CYS A 147 -9.85 -0.52 -8.52
C CYS A 147 -10.62 -1.49 -7.62
N TYR A 148 -11.34 -0.97 -6.61
CA TYR A 148 -12.18 -1.78 -5.72
C TYR A 148 -13.43 -2.30 -6.44
N LEU A 149 -14.11 -1.46 -7.23
CA LEU A 149 -15.25 -1.86 -8.05
C LEU A 149 -14.87 -2.97 -9.04
N LYS A 150 -13.70 -2.86 -9.68
CA LYS A 150 -13.17 -3.88 -10.58
C LYS A 150 -12.91 -5.19 -9.86
N ALA A 151 -12.28 -5.16 -8.68
CA ALA A 151 -12.02 -6.36 -7.89
C ALA A 151 -13.33 -7.05 -7.47
N MET A 152 -14.33 -6.29 -7.02
CA MET A 152 -15.67 -6.83 -6.71
C MET A 152 -16.33 -7.45 -7.95
N GLY A 153 -16.25 -6.79 -9.10
CA GLY A 153 -16.80 -7.34 -10.35
C GLY A 153 -16.18 -8.68 -10.74
N LEU A 154 -14.86 -8.82 -10.61
CA LEU A 154 -14.15 -10.08 -10.88
C LEU A 154 -14.48 -11.18 -9.87
N LEU A 155 -14.77 -10.83 -8.62
CA LEU A 155 -15.21 -11.78 -7.58
C LEU A 155 -16.69 -12.13 -7.66
N GLY A 156 -17.50 -11.38 -8.41
CA GLY A 156 -18.97 -11.46 -8.37
C GLY A 156 -19.55 -11.03 -7.02
N ALA A 157 -18.90 -10.09 -6.36
CA ALA A 157 -19.19 -9.64 -5.02
C ALA A 157 -20.06 -8.37 -4.99
N VAL A 158 -20.81 -8.18 -3.90
CA VAL A 158 -21.51 -6.94 -3.60
C VAL A 158 -20.87 -6.25 -2.38
N PRO A 159 -20.93 -4.91 -2.26
CA PRO A 159 -20.20 -4.18 -1.23
C PRO A 159 -20.44 -4.69 0.20
N GLN A 160 -21.69 -5.04 0.55
CA GLN A 160 -22.11 -5.48 1.89
C GLN A 160 -21.44 -6.81 2.32
N GLU A 161 -21.01 -7.64 1.36
CA GLU A 161 -20.32 -8.90 1.60
C GLU A 161 -18.80 -8.76 1.64
N CYS A 162 -18.30 -7.54 1.37
CA CYS A 162 -16.87 -7.22 1.32
C CYS A 162 -16.37 -6.54 2.59
N LEU A 163 -15.07 -6.73 2.88
CA LEU A 163 -14.31 -5.95 3.84
C LEU A 163 -12.98 -5.59 3.18
N VAL A 164 -12.53 -4.34 3.32
CA VAL A 164 -11.21 -3.89 2.85
C VAL A 164 -10.26 -3.73 4.05
N PHE A 165 -9.02 -4.17 3.90
CA PHE A 165 -7.90 -3.74 4.75
C PHE A 165 -7.07 -2.72 3.98
N GLU A 166 -6.86 -1.55 4.57
CA GLU A 166 -6.17 -0.40 4.00
C GLU A 166 -5.41 0.36 5.09
N ASP A 167 -4.34 1.09 4.73
CA ASP A 167 -3.56 1.88 5.68
C ASP A 167 -3.47 3.37 5.29
N SER A 168 -3.91 3.73 4.09
CA SER A 168 -3.83 5.09 3.55
C SER A 168 -5.18 5.79 3.49
N SER A 169 -5.19 7.11 3.74
CA SER A 169 -6.41 7.93 3.65
C SER A 169 -7.04 7.87 2.25
N VAL A 170 -6.21 7.89 1.19
CA VAL A 170 -6.70 7.82 -0.20
C VAL A 170 -7.31 6.46 -0.55
N GLY A 171 -6.76 5.37 -0.01
CA GLY A 171 -7.28 4.03 -0.23
C GLY A 171 -8.55 3.76 0.59
N ILE A 172 -8.59 4.23 1.84
CA ILE A 172 -9.81 4.19 2.68
C ILE A 172 -10.94 4.93 1.96
N HIS A 173 -10.69 6.16 1.49
CA HIS A 173 -11.67 6.94 0.74
C HIS A 173 -12.18 6.19 -0.50
N ALA A 174 -11.29 5.61 -1.30
CA ALA A 174 -11.65 4.82 -2.49
C ALA A 174 -12.57 3.63 -2.13
N ALA A 175 -12.26 2.88 -1.07
CA ALA A 175 -13.08 1.75 -0.62
C ALA A 175 -14.44 2.21 -0.09
N LYS A 176 -14.50 3.33 0.63
CA LYS A 176 -15.76 3.95 1.11
C LYS A 176 -16.61 4.42 -0.07
N GLN A 177 -16.04 5.03 -1.09
CA GLN A 177 -16.75 5.41 -2.33
C GLN A 177 -17.27 4.19 -3.10
N ALA A 178 -16.61 3.04 -3.02
CA ALA A 178 -17.11 1.78 -3.55
C ALA A 178 -18.22 1.14 -2.67
N GLY A 179 -18.58 1.77 -1.54
CA GLY A 179 -19.62 1.30 -0.60
C GLY A 179 -19.17 0.14 0.29
N ILE A 180 -17.87 -0.08 0.44
CA ILE A 180 -17.33 -1.21 1.20
C ILE A 180 -16.96 -0.77 2.62
N GLU A 181 -17.16 -1.65 3.60
CA GLU A 181 -16.63 -1.45 4.95
C GLU A 181 -15.10 -1.58 4.97
N VAL A 182 -14.44 -0.71 5.74
CA VAL A 182 -12.98 -0.62 5.79
C VAL A 182 -12.47 -0.85 7.21
N ALA A 183 -11.50 -1.75 7.33
CA ALA A 183 -10.64 -1.92 8.49
C ALA A 183 -9.29 -1.23 8.20
N ALA A 184 -9.04 -0.09 8.81
CA ALA A 184 -7.78 0.61 8.68
C ALA A 184 -6.69 -0.11 9.48
N PHE A 185 -5.61 -0.49 8.81
CA PHE A 185 -4.43 -1.05 9.45
C PHE A 185 -3.44 0.06 9.81
N THR A 186 -3.16 0.22 11.10
CA THR A 186 -2.27 1.25 11.63
C THR A 186 -0.91 0.70 12.11
N GLY A 187 -0.70 -0.61 11.95
CA GLY A 187 0.53 -1.27 12.40
C GLY A 187 1.79 -0.90 11.61
N SER A 188 1.64 -0.33 10.41
CA SER A 188 2.74 0.24 9.59
C SER A 188 3.32 1.52 10.20
N GLY A 189 2.58 2.20 11.11
CA GLY A 189 3.04 3.43 11.76
C GLY A 189 3.18 4.63 10.81
N ASN A 190 2.51 4.62 9.67
CA ASN A 190 2.62 5.66 8.62
C ASN A 190 1.95 7.00 8.95
N GLY A 191 1.21 7.10 10.08
CA GLY A 191 0.59 8.34 10.55
C GLY A 191 -0.54 8.89 9.66
N GLN A 192 -1.12 8.07 8.78
CA GLN A 192 -2.21 8.47 7.90
C GLN A 192 -3.51 8.74 8.67
N ASP A 193 -4.34 9.62 8.15
CA ASP A 193 -5.70 9.83 8.66
C ASP A 193 -6.60 8.65 8.29
N VAL A 194 -7.08 7.94 9.30
CA VAL A 194 -7.94 6.78 9.16
C VAL A 194 -9.37 7.02 9.64
N SER A 195 -9.77 8.28 9.83
CA SER A 195 -11.05 8.67 10.42
C SER A 195 -12.28 8.22 9.63
N GLU A 196 -12.17 7.98 8.31
CA GLU A 196 -13.25 7.46 7.47
C GLU A 196 -13.45 5.94 7.60
N ALA A 197 -12.53 5.20 8.22
CA ALA A 197 -12.62 3.75 8.35
C ALA A 197 -13.69 3.34 9.37
N ASP A 198 -14.29 2.15 9.16
CA ASP A 198 -15.30 1.60 10.06
C ASP A 198 -14.65 0.89 11.27
N TYR A 199 -13.43 0.38 11.08
CA TYR A 199 -12.65 -0.32 12.12
C TYR A 199 -11.20 0.10 12.06
N VAL A 200 -10.49 -0.03 13.20
CA VAL A 200 -9.04 0.19 13.28
C VAL A 200 -8.37 -1.07 13.82
N VAL A 201 -7.34 -1.54 13.12
CA VAL A 201 -6.56 -2.73 13.44
C VAL A 201 -5.09 -2.35 13.50
N SER A 202 -4.44 -2.56 14.64
CA SER A 202 -3.02 -2.22 14.84
C SER A 202 -2.07 -3.42 14.73
N SER A 203 -2.60 -4.65 14.67
CA SER A 203 -1.81 -5.88 14.52
C SER A 203 -2.69 -6.97 13.94
N TYR A 204 -2.12 -7.85 13.11
CA TYR A 204 -2.76 -9.09 12.66
C TYR A 204 -2.47 -10.27 13.60
N GLU A 205 -1.57 -10.10 14.56
CA GLU A 205 -1.27 -11.15 15.52
C GLU A 205 -2.37 -11.19 16.59
N GLU A 206 -2.88 -12.39 16.85
CA GLU A 206 -3.79 -12.60 17.98
C GLU A 206 -3.10 -12.20 19.27
N ARG A 207 -3.69 -11.29 20.05
CA ARG A 207 -3.27 -11.10 21.43
C ARG A 207 -3.60 -12.41 22.16
N ARG A 208 -2.58 -13.23 22.45
CA ARG A 208 -2.74 -14.32 23.40
C ARG A 208 -3.15 -13.71 24.73
N ALA A 209 -4.42 -13.93 25.11
CA ALA A 209 -4.97 -13.55 26.40
C ALA A 209 -4.32 -14.39 27.51
#